data_44b36044246c86f9f6cd9b84bb6d2313
#
_entry.id   44b36044246c86f9f6cd9b84bb6d2313
#
_cell.length_a   1.000
_cell.length_b   1.000
_cell.length_c   1.000
_cell.angle_alpha   90.00
_cell.angle_beta   90.00
_cell.angle_gamma   90.00
#
_symmetry.space_group_name_H-M   'P 1'
#
loop_
_entity.id
_entity.type
_entity.pdbx_description
1 polymer ?
#
loop_
_entity_poly.entity_id
_entity_poly.type
_entity_poly.pdbx_seq_one_letter_code
_entity_poly.pdbx_strand_id
1 'polypeptide(L)'
;MAKGAGQKRKTLILARVLLERTDEDHTMTVPELITALEAEGVTAERKSVYDDLEALRGFGLDVQSRKGRAPGWFIGERPFQLPELKLLVDAVQSCKFITRRKSDQLIGKLEGLTSVWQARQLQRQVYVDRRVKTMNESVYYSIDTLHAALAEGRGVRFRYFEYNVRKEKVFRREGAWYAVFPHGLIWDDENYYLVGYDEEKGGVRHYRVD
;
A
#
# COMPACT_ATOMS: atom_id res chain seq x y z
N MET A 1 37.64 9.91 9.06
CA MET A 1 36.33 9.58 8.47
C MET A 1 35.73 10.84 7.88
N ALA A 2 35.29 10.80 6.65
CA ALA A 2 34.81 11.99 5.91
C ALA A 2 33.58 12.62 6.60
N LYS A 3 33.70 13.88 7.06
CA LYS A 3 32.64 14.68 7.70
C LYS A 3 31.32 14.73 6.89
N GLY A 4 31.35 14.50 5.58
CA GLY A 4 30.19 14.60 4.72
C GLY A 4 29.22 13.40 4.72
N ALA A 5 29.72 12.17 4.96
CA ALA A 5 28.87 10.96 4.91
C ALA A 5 27.95 10.83 6.14
N GLY A 6 28.46 11.16 7.32
CA GLY A 6 27.68 11.17 8.56
C GLY A 6 26.59 12.24 8.56
N GLN A 7 26.85 13.40 7.95
CA GLN A 7 25.90 14.51 7.90
C GLN A 7 24.70 14.20 6.99
N LYS A 8 24.94 13.62 5.81
CA LYS A 8 23.85 13.21 4.91
C LYS A 8 22.96 12.14 5.54
N ARG A 9 23.58 11.16 6.20
CA ARG A 9 22.85 10.10 6.93
C ARG A 9 22.00 10.67 8.06
N LYS A 10 22.50 11.67 8.78
CA LYS A 10 21.81 12.35 9.88
C LYS A 10 20.45 12.93 9.43
N THR A 11 20.46 13.74 8.38
CA THR A 11 19.23 14.38 7.86
C THR A 11 18.20 13.35 7.39
N LEU A 12 18.64 12.26 6.73
CA LEU A 12 17.74 11.18 6.31
C LEU A 12 17.13 10.42 7.48
N ILE A 13 17.91 10.16 8.53
CA ILE A 13 17.41 9.51 9.76
C ILE A 13 16.44 10.46 10.47
N LEU A 14 16.74 11.75 10.57
CA LEU A 14 15.86 12.74 11.15
C LEU A 14 14.53 12.81 10.42
N ALA A 15 14.52 12.82 9.08
CA ALA A 15 13.32 12.76 8.27
C ALA A 15 12.48 11.51 8.60
N ARG A 16 13.11 10.34 8.64
CA ARG A 16 12.44 9.08 8.98
C ARG A 16 11.84 9.13 10.38
N VAL A 17 12.60 9.59 11.39
CA VAL A 17 12.12 9.70 12.78
C VAL A 17 10.89 10.61 12.85
N LEU A 18 10.92 11.76 12.19
CA LEU A 18 9.79 12.68 12.16
C LEU A 18 8.58 12.05 11.48
N LEU A 19 8.76 11.44 10.30
CA LEU A 19 7.68 10.77 9.56
C LEU A 19 7.05 9.62 10.35
N GLU A 20 7.85 8.81 11.03
CA GLU A 20 7.37 7.62 11.75
C GLU A 20 6.80 7.96 13.14
N ARG A 21 7.40 8.91 13.86
CA ARG A 21 7.14 9.07 15.30
C ARG A 21 6.38 10.33 15.67
N THR A 22 6.08 11.20 14.72
CA THR A 22 5.39 12.45 15.03
C THR A 22 4.13 12.65 14.20
N ASP A 23 3.19 13.37 14.75
CA ASP A 23 1.98 13.90 14.14
C ASP A 23 1.50 15.11 14.93
N GLU A 24 0.33 15.69 14.60
CA GLU A 24 -0.21 16.86 15.28
C GLU A 24 -0.38 16.66 16.80
N ASP A 25 -0.66 15.45 17.26
CA ASP A 25 -0.86 15.13 18.68
C ASP A 25 0.43 14.68 19.37
N HIS A 26 1.40 14.20 18.61
CA HIS A 26 2.65 13.61 19.10
C HIS A 26 3.85 14.33 18.53
N THR A 27 4.30 15.37 19.24
CA THR A 27 5.47 16.15 18.87
C THR A 27 6.74 15.61 19.53
N MET A 28 7.90 15.88 18.96
CA MET A 28 9.22 15.58 19.56
C MET A 28 10.02 16.86 19.77
N THR A 29 10.58 17.00 20.97
CA THR A 29 11.54 18.09 21.31
C THR A 29 12.90 17.83 20.66
N VAL A 30 13.73 18.88 20.53
CA VAL A 30 15.09 18.72 19.99
C VAL A 30 15.94 17.73 20.80
N PRO A 31 15.90 17.70 22.15
CA PRO A 31 16.58 16.63 22.91
C PRO A 31 16.11 15.23 22.54
N GLU A 32 14.80 15.00 22.38
CA GLU A 32 14.25 13.70 21.98
C GLU A 32 14.68 13.30 20.56
N LEU A 33 14.75 14.26 19.62
CA LEU A 33 15.28 14.03 18.28
C LEU A 33 16.76 13.67 18.31
N ILE A 34 17.57 14.32 19.16
CA ILE A 34 18.99 13.96 19.37
C ILE A 34 19.10 12.54 19.90
N THR A 35 18.34 12.20 20.94
CA THR A 35 18.31 10.82 21.50
C THR A 35 17.94 9.78 20.44
N ALA A 36 16.97 10.11 19.58
CA ALA A 36 16.57 9.22 18.49
C ALA A 36 17.68 9.04 17.42
N LEU A 37 18.43 10.10 17.13
CA LEU A 37 19.61 10.05 16.25
C LEU A 37 20.75 9.22 16.87
N GLU A 38 21.00 9.39 18.17
CA GLU A 38 22.00 8.62 18.90
C GLU A 38 21.71 7.12 18.92
N ALA A 39 20.43 6.75 19.07
CA ALA A 39 19.99 5.36 18.98
C ALA A 39 20.30 4.72 17.61
N GLU A 40 20.41 5.53 16.55
CA GLU A 40 20.82 5.12 15.19
C GLU A 40 22.33 5.26 14.95
N GLY A 41 23.11 5.53 16.00
CA GLY A 41 24.57 5.69 15.95
C GLY A 41 25.03 7.01 15.31
N VAL A 42 24.19 8.05 15.37
CA VAL A 42 24.52 9.37 14.82
C VAL A 42 24.49 10.42 15.91
N THR A 43 25.64 11.04 16.17
CA THR A 43 25.76 12.16 17.10
C THR A 43 25.33 13.46 16.42
N ALA A 44 24.56 14.29 17.11
CA ALA A 44 24.10 15.57 16.60
C ALA A 44 24.12 16.65 17.67
N GLU A 45 24.54 17.84 17.30
CA GLU A 45 24.44 19.04 18.14
C GLU A 45 23.09 19.73 17.90
N ARG A 46 22.58 20.39 18.95
CA ARG A 46 21.29 21.09 18.91
C ARG A 46 21.16 22.06 17.72
N LYS A 47 22.17 22.89 17.46
CA LYS A 47 22.17 23.84 16.33
C LYS A 47 22.04 23.12 15.00
N SER A 48 22.81 22.06 14.82
CA SER A 48 22.81 21.24 13.60
C SER A 48 21.47 20.54 13.35
N VAL A 49 20.70 20.20 14.39
CA VAL A 49 19.34 19.65 14.23
C VAL A 49 18.37 20.71 13.72
N TYR A 50 18.48 21.98 14.18
CA TYR A 50 17.66 23.06 13.62
C TYR A 50 17.95 23.30 12.15
N ASP A 51 19.23 23.28 11.74
CA ASP A 51 19.62 23.46 10.34
C ASP A 51 19.04 22.31 9.47
N ASP A 52 19.05 21.06 9.97
CA ASP A 52 18.45 19.93 9.27
C ASP A 52 16.91 20.03 9.18
N LEU A 53 16.23 20.50 10.23
CA LEU A 53 14.78 20.68 10.20
C LEU A 53 14.39 21.72 9.14
N GLU A 54 15.14 22.80 9.02
CA GLU A 54 14.91 23.79 7.96
C GLU A 54 15.23 23.23 6.57
N ALA A 55 16.28 22.42 6.45
CA ALA A 55 16.59 21.75 5.20
C ALA A 55 15.48 20.77 4.76
N LEU A 56 14.89 20.02 5.70
CA LEU A 56 13.76 19.12 5.43
C LEU A 56 12.51 19.90 5.03
N ARG A 57 12.27 21.04 5.64
CA ARG A 57 11.19 21.96 5.25
C ARG A 57 11.40 22.49 3.83
N GLY A 58 12.62 22.92 3.52
CA GLY A 58 13.00 23.34 2.16
C GLY A 58 12.95 22.22 1.12
N PHE A 59 13.09 20.96 1.53
CA PHE A 59 12.91 19.79 0.68
C PHE A 59 11.44 19.49 0.36
N GLY A 60 10.50 20.06 1.13
CA GLY A 60 9.06 19.88 0.90
C GLY A 60 8.34 19.02 1.94
N LEU A 61 9.01 18.66 3.05
CA LEU A 61 8.32 18.06 4.18
C LEU A 61 7.67 19.15 5.03
N ASP A 62 6.40 18.97 5.38
CA ASP A 62 5.68 19.92 6.25
C ASP A 62 6.12 19.76 7.72
N VAL A 63 7.37 20.15 7.98
CA VAL A 63 7.95 20.16 9.33
C VAL A 63 7.44 21.36 10.09
N GLN A 64 6.58 21.14 11.07
CA GLN A 64 5.99 22.17 11.91
C GLN A 64 6.58 22.17 13.32
N SER A 65 6.43 23.29 14.02
CA SER A 65 6.80 23.42 15.43
C SER A 65 5.64 23.91 16.26
N ARG A 66 5.44 23.31 17.42
CA ARG A 66 4.45 23.73 18.41
C ARG A 66 5.13 24.35 19.63
N LYS A 67 4.56 25.43 20.15
CA LYS A 67 4.93 26.07 21.42
C LYS A 67 3.82 25.87 22.45
N GLY A 68 4.14 26.02 23.72
CA GLY A 68 3.15 25.89 24.81
C GLY A 68 2.99 24.46 25.33
N ARG A 69 1.75 23.99 25.47
CA ARG A 69 1.46 22.63 25.97
C ARG A 69 1.89 21.60 24.93
N ALA A 70 2.78 20.68 25.25
CA ALA A 70 3.41 19.71 24.37
C ALA A 70 4.25 20.37 23.23
N PRO A 71 5.35 21.11 23.62
CA PRO A 71 6.20 21.78 22.65
C PRO A 71 7.05 20.76 21.89
N GLY A 72 7.29 21.00 20.60
CA GLY A 72 8.14 20.12 19.80
C GLY A 72 7.95 20.30 18.31
N TRP A 73 8.55 19.41 17.56
CA TRP A 73 8.53 19.35 16.10
C TRP A 73 7.73 18.14 15.63
N PHE A 74 7.02 18.28 14.53
CA PHE A 74 6.18 17.22 13.98
C PHE A 74 5.98 17.43 12.47
N ILE A 75 5.53 16.39 11.80
CA ILE A 75 5.03 16.45 10.42
C ILE A 75 3.54 16.75 10.47
N GLY A 76 3.12 17.88 9.91
CA GLY A 76 1.72 18.29 9.82
C GLY A 76 1.03 17.60 8.64
N GLU A 77 1.24 18.11 7.43
CA GLU A 77 0.60 17.57 6.23
C GLU A 77 1.32 16.31 5.73
N ARG A 78 0.53 15.32 5.31
CA ARG A 78 0.98 14.04 4.74
C ARG A 78 0.26 13.79 3.42
N PRO A 79 0.80 12.92 2.53
CA PRO A 79 0.15 12.56 1.27
C PRO A 79 -1.27 12.01 1.45
N PHE A 80 -1.54 11.37 2.60
CA PHE A 80 -2.87 10.89 2.97
C PHE A 80 -3.22 11.35 4.38
N GLN A 81 -4.45 11.83 4.54
CA GLN A 81 -5.03 12.10 5.86
C GLN A 81 -5.51 10.80 6.52
N LEU A 82 -5.58 10.79 7.84
CA LEU A 82 -6.01 9.59 8.58
C LEU A 82 -7.39 9.04 8.16
N PRO A 83 -8.44 9.86 7.89
CA PRO A 83 -9.71 9.36 7.38
C PRO A 83 -9.59 8.67 6.01
N GLU A 84 -8.73 9.16 5.13
CA GLU A 84 -8.47 8.56 3.81
C GLU A 84 -7.79 7.19 3.95
N LEU A 85 -6.79 7.09 4.84
CA LEU A 85 -6.13 5.82 5.14
C LEU A 85 -7.12 4.81 5.74
N LYS A 86 -8.04 5.23 6.63
CA LYS A 86 -9.10 4.37 7.16
C LYS A 86 -9.97 3.81 6.04
N LEU A 87 -10.40 4.66 5.11
CA LEU A 87 -11.20 4.23 3.95
C LEU A 87 -10.43 3.22 3.08
N LEU A 88 -9.14 3.46 2.81
CA LEU A 88 -8.30 2.53 2.05
C LEU A 88 -8.13 1.18 2.76
N VAL A 89 -7.94 1.18 4.07
CA VAL A 89 -7.86 -0.05 4.89
C VAL A 89 -9.18 -0.82 4.81
N ASP A 90 -10.31 -0.14 4.96
CA ASP A 90 -11.64 -0.76 4.87
C ASP A 90 -11.87 -1.38 3.49
N ALA A 91 -11.49 -0.67 2.42
CA ALA A 91 -11.55 -1.18 1.05
C ALA A 91 -10.70 -2.46 0.87
N VAL A 92 -9.46 -2.47 1.37
CA VAL A 92 -8.58 -3.66 1.33
C VAL A 92 -9.16 -4.81 2.15
N GLN A 93 -9.71 -4.54 3.33
CA GLN A 93 -10.32 -5.57 4.17
C GLN A 93 -11.57 -6.18 3.54
N SER A 94 -12.38 -5.37 2.88
CA SER A 94 -13.63 -5.82 2.25
C SER A 94 -13.40 -6.59 0.95
N CYS A 95 -12.26 -6.46 0.29
CA CYS A 95 -11.95 -7.17 -0.95
C CYS A 95 -11.97 -8.69 -0.79
N LYS A 96 -12.81 -9.38 -1.60
CA LYS A 96 -12.90 -10.85 -1.61
C LYS A 96 -11.84 -11.51 -2.48
N PHE A 97 -11.37 -10.83 -3.53
CA PHE A 97 -10.45 -11.41 -4.53
C PHE A 97 -8.98 -11.48 -4.11
N ILE A 98 -8.63 -10.90 -2.96
CA ILE A 98 -7.29 -11.03 -2.38
C ILE A 98 -7.31 -11.87 -1.11
N THR A 99 -6.23 -12.63 -0.89
CA THR A 99 -6.10 -13.48 0.28
C THR A 99 -5.98 -12.63 1.56
N ARG A 100 -6.30 -13.23 2.71
CA ARG A 100 -6.12 -12.57 4.01
C ARG A 100 -4.68 -12.10 4.19
N ARG A 101 -3.71 -12.97 3.89
CA ARG A 101 -2.28 -12.65 3.97
C ARG A 101 -1.91 -11.42 3.12
N LYS A 102 -2.43 -11.34 1.88
CA LYS A 102 -2.18 -10.19 1.00
C LYS A 102 -2.82 -8.92 1.53
N SER A 103 -4.03 -9.00 2.12
CA SER A 103 -4.68 -7.87 2.78
C SER A 103 -3.83 -7.35 3.94
N ASP A 104 -3.36 -8.24 4.83
CA ASP A 104 -2.53 -7.85 5.98
C ASP A 104 -1.23 -7.16 5.52
N GLN A 105 -0.61 -7.66 4.45
CA GLN A 105 0.57 -7.01 3.85
C GLN A 105 0.28 -5.62 3.28
N LEU A 106 -0.86 -5.44 2.62
CA LEU A 106 -1.25 -4.13 2.06
C LEU A 106 -1.59 -3.14 3.17
N ILE A 107 -2.31 -3.58 4.20
CA ILE A 107 -2.63 -2.76 5.37
C ILE A 107 -1.35 -2.31 6.07
N GLY A 108 -0.38 -3.20 6.29
CA GLY A 108 0.91 -2.83 6.87
C GLY A 108 1.68 -1.79 6.04
N LYS A 109 1.52 -1.79 4.71
CA LYS A 109 2.09 -0.72 3.86
C LYS A 109 1.35 0.60 4.02
N LEU A 110 0.01 0.58 4.14
CA LEU A 110 -0.79 1.78 4.40
C LEU A 110 -0.47 2.38 5.77
N GLU A 111 -0.26 1.54 6.79
CA GLU A 111 0.19 1.95 8.12
C GLU A 111 1.52 2.71 8.07
N GLY A 112 2.44 2.32 7.19
CA GLY A 112 3.71 3.00 6.98
C GLY A 112 3.63 4.39 6.33
N LEU A 113 2.45 4.83 5.88
CA LEU A 113 2.23 6.17 5.32
C LEU A 113 1.89 7.22 6.37
N THR A 114 1.74 6.83 7.63
CA THR A 114 1.40 7.72 8.74
C THR A 114 2.30 7.48 9.95
N SER A 115 2.07 8.21 11.06
CA SER A 115 2.82 8.00 12.29
C SER A 115 2.45 6.66 12.94
N VAL A 116 3.34 6.11 13.78
CA VAL A 116 3.07 4.90 14.57
C VAL A 116 1.85 5.05 15.49
N TRP A 117 1.50 6.26 15.87
CA TRP A 117 0.35 6.57 16.72
C TRP A 117 -0.96 6.49 15.94
N GLN A 118 -0.99 7.10 14.76
CA GLN A 118 -2.12 7.03 13.86
C GLN A 118 -2.28 5.63 13.24
N ALA A 119 -1.18 4.94 12.91
CA ALA A 119 -1.19 3.56 12.42
C ALA A 119 -1.93 2.60 13.36
N ARG A 120 -1.78 2.76 14.68
CA ARG A 120 -2.53 1.97 15.67
C ARG A 120 -4.05 2.14 15.57
N GLN A 121 -4.52 3.27 15.04
CA GLN A 121 -5.94 3.50 14.83
C GLN A 121 -6.47 2.80 13.56
N LEU A 122 -5.59 2.44 12.62
CA LEU A 122 -5.96 1.72 11.40
C LEU A 122 -6.23 0.23 11.66
N GLN A 123 -5.59 -0.35 12.70
CA GLN A 123 -5.61 -1.80 12.95
C GLN A 123 -6.92 -2.34 13.55
N ARG A 124 -7.86 -1.51 14.03
CA ARG A 124 -8.87 -1.99 14.99
C ARG A 124 -10.34 -1.77 14.63
N GLN A 125 -10.71 -1.23 13.47
CA GLN A 125 -12.04 -0.61 13.40
C GLN A 125 -13.07 -1.27 12.49
N VAL A 126 -12.73 -2.15 11.57
CA VAL A 126 -13.75 -2.82 10.76
C VAL A 126 -13.55 -4.33 10.77
N TYR A 127 -14.43 -5.02 11.50
CA TYR A 127 -14.60 -6.46 11.35
C TYR A 127 -15.57 -6.70 10.19
N VAL A 128 -15.07 -7.13 9.03
CA VAL A 128 -15.92 -7.57 7.94
C VAL A 128 -16.43 -8.97 8.29
N ASP A 129 -17.63 -9.03 8.87
CA ASP A 129 -18.26 -10.29 9.28
C ASP A 129 -18.53 -11.18 8.05
N ARG A 130 -18.15 -12.47 8.16
CA ARG A 130 -18.47 -13.56 7.25
C ARG A 130 -17.99 -13.43 5.78
N ARG A 131 -17.07 -12.53 5.46
CA ARG A 131 -16.50 -12.48 4.11
C ARG A 131 -15.39 -13.53 3.95
N VAL A 132 -15.70 -14.56 3.19
CA VAL A 132 -14.70 -15.57 2.78
C VAL A 132 -13.83 -14.95 1.70
N LYS A 133 -12.58 -14.64 2.06
CA LYS A 133 -11.56 -14.21 1.08
C LYS A 133 -11.12 -15.40 0.24
N THR A 134 -10.69 -15.12 -0.98
CA THR A 134 -10.06 -16.16 -1.82
C THR A 134 -8.84 -16.77 -1.14
N MET A 135 -8.61 -18.06 -1.38
CA MET A 135 -7.38 -18.75 -1.00
C MET A 135 -6.33 -18.69 -2.12
N ASN A 136 -6.69 -18.13 -3.28
CA ASN A 136 -5.86 -18.15 -4.48
C ASN A 136 -5.12 -16.81 -4.65
N GLU A 137 -3.83 -16.78 -4.33
CA GLU A 137 -2.99 -15.58 -4.53
C GLU A 137 -2.73 -15.27 -6.02
N SER A 138 -2.92 -16.24 -6.93
CA SER A 138 -2.66 -16.02 -8.37
C SER A 138 -3.62 -15.02 -9.00
N VAL A 139 -4.80 -14.82 -8.45
CA VAL A 139 -5.80 -13.85 -8.93
C VAL A 139 -5.21 -12.44 -9.01
N TYR A 140 -4.50 -12.03 -7.96
CA TYR A 140 -3.85 -10.72 -7.92
C TYR A 140 -2.85 -10.52 -9.08
N TYR A 141 -2.02 -11.51 -9.35
CA TYR A 141 -1.05 -11.46 -10.44
C TYR A 141 -1.71 -11.61 -11.82
N SER A 142 -2.79 -12.39 -11.92
CA SER A 142 -3.57 -12.51 -13.16
C SER A 142 -4.17 -11.16 -13.55
N ILE A 143 -4.71 -10.40 -12.60
CA ILE A 143 -5.24 -9.05 -12.84
C ILE A 143 -4.14 -8.11 -13.34
N ASP A 144 -2.98 -8.11 -12.71
CA ASP A 144 -1.82 -7.30 -13.12
C ASP A 144 -1.37 -7.63 -14.55
N THR A 145 -1.27 -8.93 -14.86
CA THR A 145 -0.94 -9.41 -16.22
C THR A 145 -1.97 -8.95 -17.25
N LEU A 146 -3.26 -8.97 -16.91
CA LEU A 146 -4.33 -8.52 -17.79
C LEU A 146 -4.28 -7.01 -18.02
N HIS A 147 -3.97 -6.20 -17.00
CA HIS A 147 -3.75 -4.77 -17.14
C HIS A 147 -2.56 -4.47 -18.08
N ALA A 148 -1.45 -5.19 -17.92
CA ALA A 148 -0.30 -5.05 -18.80
C ALA A 148 -0.64 -5.42 -20.26
N ALA A 149 -1.36 -6.52 -20.48
CA ALA A 149 -1.78 -6.94 -21.80
C ALA A 149 -2.71 -5.93 -22.47
N LEU A 150 -3.64 -5.33 -21.71
CA LEU A 150 -4.51 -4.25 -22.18
C LEU A 150 -3.71 -3.01 -22.58
N ALA A 151 -2.77 -2.58 -21.74
CA ALA A 151 -1.93 -1.41 -22.01
C ALA A 151 -1.05 -1.58 -23.26
N GLU A 152 -0.60 -2.82 -23.54
CA GLU A 152 0.27 -3.14 -24.65
C GLU A 152 -0.49 -3.63 -25.91
N GLY A 153 -1.82 -3.73 -25.85
CA GLY A 153 -2.64 -4.24 -26.95
C GLY A 153 -2.33 -5.69 -27.32
N ARG A 154 -1.94 -6.52 -26.36
CA ARG A 154 -1.56 -7.92 -26.57
C ARG A 154 -2.69 -8.87 -26.25
N GLY A 155 -2.81 -9.96 -27.02
CA GLY A 155 -3.65 -11.10 -26.71
C GLY A 155 -3.15 -11.87 -25.48
N VAL A 156 -4.05 -12.53 -24.77
CA VAL A 156 -3.76 -13.36 -23.61
C VAL A 156 -4.20 -14.79 -23.83
N ARG A 157 -3.53 -15.73 -23.18
CA ARG A 157 -3.89 -17.16 -23.18
C ARG A 157 -4.05 -17.63 -21.76
N PHE A 158 -5.14 -18.33 -21.47
CA PHE A 158 -5.43 -18.90 -20.16
C PHE A 158 -6.21 -20.19 -20.27
N ARG A 159 -6.23 -20.99 -19.17
CA ARG A 159 -7.17 -22.10 -19.01
C ARG A 159 -8.29 -21.67 -18.08
N TYR A 160 -9.52 -22.00 -18.45
CA TYR A 160 -10.69 -21.64 -17.69
C TYR A 160 -11.26 -22.85 -16.99
N PHE A 161 -11.59 -22.70 -15.71
CA PHE A 161 -12.14 -23.79 -14.91
C PHE A 161 -13.47 -23.38 -14.26
N GLU A 162 -14.17 -24.37 -13.77
CA GLU A 162 -15.34 -24.23 -12.92
C GLU A 162 -15.24 -25.17 -11.73
N TYR A 163 -16.01 -24.91 -10.68
CA TYR A 163 -16.09 -25.83 -9.54
C TYR A 163 -17.26 -26.78 -9.75
N ASN A 164 -17.01 -28.07 -9.58
CA ASN A 164 -18.08 -29.08 -9.53
C ASN A 164 -18.82 -29.04 -8.18
N VAL A 165 -19.85 -29.88 -8.04
CA VAL A 165 -20.64 -30.00 -6.80
C VAL A 165 -19.82 -30.41 -5.58
N ARG A 166 -18.64 -31.00 -5.78
CA ARG A 166 -17.69 -31.37 -4.72
C ARG A 166 -16.66 -30.26 -4.42
N LYS A 167 -16.81 -29.08 -5.04
CA LYS A 167 -15.87 -27.93 -4.95
C LYS A 167 -14.47 -28.24 -5.50
N GLU A 168 -14.33 -29.20 -6.40
CA GLU A 168 -13.09 -29.49 -7.11
C GLU A 168 -13.01 -28.66 -8.40
N LYS A 169 -11.81 -28.20 -8.75
CA LYS A 169 -11.57 -27.45 -9.99
C LYS A 169 -11.64 -28.38 -11.19
N VAL A 170 -12.54 -28.11 -12.12
CA VAL A 170 -12.68 -28.83 -13.37
C VAL A 170 -12.40 -27.87 -14.52
N PHE A 171 -11.38 -28.14 -15.30
CA PHE A 171 -11.06 -27.31 -16.45
C PHE A 171 -12.10 -27.51 -17.57
N ARG A 172 -12.64 -26.42 -18.08
CA ARG A 172 -13.49 -26.45 -19.27
C ARG A 172 -12.68 -26.85 -20.49
N ARG A 173 -13.34 -27.43 -21.49
CA ARG A 173 -12.75 -27.92 -22.74
C ARG A 173 -11.56 -28.86 -22.50
N GLU A 174 -11.66 -29.74 -21.53
CA GLU A 174 -10.57 -30.70 -21.20
C GLU A 174 -9.22 -30.03 -20.91
N GLY A 175 -9.25 -28.75 -20.47
CA GLY A 175 -8.05 -27.98 -20.18
C GLY A 175 -7.42 -27.27 -21.38
N ALA A 176 -8.09 -27.18 -22.51
CA ALA A 176 -7.63 -26.43 -23.66
C ALA A 176 -7.44 -24.92 -23.34
N TRP A 177 -6.50 -24.32 -24.04
CA TRP A 177 -6.20 -22.89 -23.90
C TRP A 177 -7.24 -22.03 -24.60
N TYR A 178 -7.67 -20.99 -23.92
CA TYR A 178 -8.44 -19.90 -24.52
C TYR A 178 -7.46 -18.84 -25.00
N ALA A 179 -7.63 -18.35 -26.22
CA ALA A 179 -6.91 -17.21 -26.79
C ALA A 179 -7.89 -16.04 -26.92
N VAL A 180 -7.63 -14.97 -26.22
CA VAL A 180 -8.55 -13.83 -26.11
C VAL A 180 -7.78 -12.53 -26.29
N PHE A 181 -8.30 -11.63 -27.13
CA PHE A 181 -7.84 -10.24 -27.21
C PHE A 181 -8.60 -9.40 -26.20
N PRO A 182 -7.93 -8.89 -25.14
CA PRO A 182 -8.57 -8.10 -24.10
C PRO A 182 -9.09 -6.77 -24.66
N HIS A 183 -10.32 -6.40 -24.31
CA HIS A 183 -10.89 -5.08 -24.55
C HIS A 183 -10.97 -4.25 -23.28
N GLY A 184 -11.12 -4.90 -22.12
CA GLY A 184 -11.21 -4.23 -20.82
C GLY A 184 -11.38 -5.21 -19.68
N LEU A 185 -11.25 -4.67 -18.46
CA LEU A 185 -11.63 -5.33 -17.23
C LEU A 185 -12.86 -4.63 -16.65
N ILE A 186 -13.84 -5.42 -16.25
CA ILE A 186 -15.03 -4.96 -15.54
C ILE A 186 -14.91 -5.41 -14.10
N TRP A 187 -15.24 -4.51 -13.19
CA TRP A 187 -15.44 -4.81 -11.77
C TRP A 187 -16.95 -4.94 -11.50
N ASP A 188 -17.39 -6.12 -11.13
CA ASP A 188 -18.79 -6.38 -10.82
C ASP A 188 -18.89 -7.39 -9.67
N ASP A 189 -19.80 -7.13 -8.73
CA ASP A 189 -20.02 -7.93 -7.51
C ASP A 189 -18.73 -8.40 -6.82
N GLU A 190 -17.79 -7.47 -6.66
CA GLU A 190 -16.46 -7.69 -6.03
C GLU A 190 -15.56 -8.72 -6.77
N ASN A 191 -15.82 -8.95 -8.07
CA ASN A 191 -14.98 -9.79 -8.92
C ASN A 191 -14.53 -9.02 -10.17
N TYR A 192 -13.36 -9.39 -10.68
CA TYR A 192 -12.90 -8.93 -11.98
C TYR A 192 -13.37 -9.85 -13.10
N TYR A 193 -13.83 -9.25 -14.16
CA TYR A 193 -14.20 -9.91 -15.41
C TYR A 193 -13.38 -9.36 -16.56
N LEU A 194 -12.67 -10.24 -17.25
CA LEU A 194 -12.04 -9.93 -18.53
C LEU A 194 -13.10 -9.89 -19.60
N VAL A 195 -13.23 -8.78 -20.30
CA VAL A 195 -14.01 -8.67 -21.53
C VAL A 195 -13.03 -8.67 -22.70
N GLY A 196 -13.24 -9.55 -23.67
CA GLY A 196 -12.36 -9.64 -24.81
C GLY A 196 -12.93 -10.46 -25.96
N TYR A 197 -12.30 -10.36 -27.11
CA TYR A 197 -12.64 -11.13 -28.30
C TYR A 197 -12.03 -12.52 -28.21
N ASP A 198 -12.87 -13.55 -28.19
CA ASP A 198 -12.44 -14.98 -28.24
C ASP A 198 -12.30 -15.38 -29.71
N GLU A 199 -11.09 -15.61 -30.16
CA GLU A 199 -10.79 -15.96 -31.55
C GLU A 199 -11.49 -17.26 -31.99
N GLU A 200 -11.53 -18.27 -31.14
CA GLU A 200 -12.10 -19.56 -31.48
C GLU A 200 -13.63 -19.51 -31.59
N LYS A 201 -14.27 -18.72 -30.72
CA LYS A 201 -15.74 -18.56 -30.74
C LYS A 201 -16.24 -17.42 -31.63
N GLY A 202 -15.32 -16.61 -32.16
CA GLY A 202 -15.66 -15.51 -33.07
C GLY A 202 -16.54 -14.44 -32.44
N GLY A 203 -16.26 -13.99 -31.22
CA GLY A 203 -17.06 -12.95 -30.60
C GLY A 203 -16.57 -12.49 -29.23
N VAL A 204 -17.14 -11.39 -28.74
CA VAL A 204 -16.85 -10.83 -27.41
C VAL A 204 -17.41 -11.74 -26.33
N ARG A 205 -16.60 -12.04 -25.34
CA ARG A 205 -16.94 -12.88 -24.18
C ARG A 205 -16.46 -12.24 -22.89
N HIS A 206 -17.09 -12.67 -21.78
CA HIS A 206 -16.73 -12.30 -20.42
C HIS A 206 -16.15 -13.52 -19.70
N TYR A 207 -15.04 -13.32 -19.00
CA TYR A 207 -14.38 -14.36 -18.22
C TYR A 207 -14.08 -13.84 -16.82
N ARG A 208 -14.56 -14.52 -15.79
CA ARG A 208 -14.23 -14.18 -14.40
C ARG A 208 -12.76 -14.54 -14.12
N VAL A 209 -12.02 -13.68 -13.43
CA VAL A 209 -10.54 -13.75 -13.33
C VAL A 209 -10.06 -14.53 -12.09
N ASP A 210 -10.88 -15.23 -11.36
CA ASP A 210 -10.48 -15.98 -10.14
C ASP A 210 -10.25 -17.49 -10.30
#